data_54f9a654e63ef65f9524c8fcbdca790a
#
_entry.id   54f9a654e63ef65f9524c8fcbdca790a
#
_cell.length_a   1.000
_cell.length_b   1.000
_cell.length_c   1.000
_cell.angle_alpha   90.00
_cell.angle_beta   90.00
_cell.angle_gamma   90.00
#
_symmetry.space_group_name_H-M   'P 1'
#
loop_
_entity.id
_entity.type
_entity.pdbx_description
1 polymer ?
#
loop_
_entity_poly.entity_id
_entity_poly.type
_entity_poly.pdbx_seq_one_letter_code
_entity_poly.pdbx_strand_id
1 'polypeptide(L)'
;MDRRTFLQAVGSTSAVAVAGCAGQSESEPPESVGEWADDGSIEFGLPPFQDAEQLNEQYAPVFEWLADGFDGVDTVKGVQTTSYSATVESVVNGHTEMANLSPIISVLAAEDGVNPLVINWSHGADSYYSYIATHAESDIDALGDIAGSTVAMVDPLSSSGGLFPRYMLTQAGLDAGTVNSQPDDFDIQWAGGHDASLAALQNGHVDAAAYGDFQHPTDDDSIVKVAESDPIPFDPLVAKPNTPDAIQQALIERLLNTPESALEAHRIDRFGEVEEGTYDPVRGVAEEMGVEIETLDPESESDDDSTTNSTSETNESTTNASTSTNESDT
;
A
#
# COMPACT_ATOMS: atom_id res chain seq x y z
N MET A 1 -44.19 -1.85 38.27
CA MET A 1 -43.76 -1.67 39.67
C MET A 1 -42.64 -0.64 39.66
N ASP A 2 -42.96 0.51 40.20
CA ASP A 2 -42.17 1.73 40.21
C ASP A 2 -40.87 1.61 40.94
N ARG A 3 -39.85 2.28 40.45
CA ARG A 3 -38.63 2.66 41.18
C ARG A 3 -38.34 4.11 40.93
N ARG A 4 -39.02 4.92 41.70
CA ARG A 4 -38.62 6.31 41.95
C ARG A 4 -38.37 6.49 43.44
N THR A 5 -37.39 7.34 43.72
CA THR A 5 -37.20 8.08 44.98
C THR A 5 -36.18 7.45 45.92
N PHE A 6 -35.02 8.05 45.97
CA PHE A 6 -34.44 8.53 47.21
C PHE A 6 -33.59 9.76 46.94
N LEU A 7 -34.03 10.88 47.48
CA LEU A 7 -33.38 12.17 47.50
C LEU A 7 -33.01 12.52 48.95
N GLN A 8 -31.84 13.13 49.11
CA GLN A 8 -31.41 14.05 50.15
C GLN A 8 -30.91 13.50 51.49
N ALA A 9 -29.64 13.77 51.76
CA ALA A 9 -29.22 14.40 53.00
C ALA A 9 -27.88 15.15 52.82
N VAL A 10 -27.91 16.39 53.16
CA VAL A 10 -26.94 17.46 53.22
C VAL A 10 -25.77 17.11 54.16
N GLY A 11 -24.57 17.54 53.82
CA GLY A 11 -23.40 17.53 54.70
C GLY A 11 -22.25 18.32 54.08
N SER A 12 -22.15 19.61 54.46
CA SER A 12 -21.07 20.51 54.11
C SER A 12 -19.75 20.06 54.73
N THR A 13 -18.64 20.11 54.01
CA THR A 13 -17.43 20.88 54.37
C THR A 13 -16.21 20.51 53.54
N SER A 14 -15.46 21.54 53.22
CA SER A 14 -14.02 21.59 52.90
C SER A 14 -13.63 21.46 51.45
N ALA A 15 -13.43 22.61 50.84
CA ALA A 15 -12.64 22.86 49.67
C ALA A 15 -11.21 22.32 49.82
N VAL A 16 -10.85 21.39 48.99
CA VAL A 16 -9.45 21.17 48.57
C VAL A 16 -9.41 21.42 47.06
N ALA A 17 -8.88 22.59 46.74
CA ALA A 17 -8.52 22.91 45.37
C ALA A 17 -7.38 21.97 44.94
N VAL A 18 -7.68 20.94 44.18
CA VAL A 18 -6.70 20.25 43.35
C VAL A 18 -6.80 20.90 41.97
N ALA A 19 -6.01 21.95 41.78
CA ALA A 19 -5.64 22.42 40.45
C ALA A 19 -4.74 21.37 39.82
N GLY A 20 -5.20 20.75 38.77
CA GLY A 20 -4.40 19.76 38.05
C GLY A 20 -5.22 18.95 37.03
N CYS A 21 -6.10 19.59 36.28
CA CYS A 21 -6.47 19.05 34.94
C CYS A 21 -5.71 19.89 33.94
N ALA A 22 -4.59 19.36 33.47
CA ALA A 22 -4.12 19.69 32.12
C ALA A 22 -5.25 19.32 31.19
N GLY A 23 -6.04 20.30 30.79
CA GLY A 23 -6.97 20.15 29.68
C GLY A 23 -6.11 19.84 28.47
N GLN A 24 -6.23 18.63 27.95
CA GLN A 24 -6.00 18.45 26.52
C GLN A 24 -7.04 19.38 25.88
N SER A 25 -6.55 20.47 25.31
CA SER A 25 -7.32 21.23 24.35
C SER A 25 -7.54 20.24 23.20
N GLU A 26 -8.74 19.69 23.10
CA GLU A 26 -9.17 19.15 21.83
C GLU A 26 -9.05 20.33 20.85
N SER A 27 -8.06 20.29 20.00
CA SER A 27 -7.93 21.27 18.91
C SER A 27 -9.20 21.16 18.09
N GLU A 28 -9.85 22.29 17.85
CA GLU A 28 -10.98 22.33 16.92
C GLU A 28 -10.52 21.74 15.58
N PRO A 29 -11.39 20.97 14.88
CA PRO A 29 -11.03 20.41 13.57
C PRO A 29 -10.69 21.56 12.60
N PRO A 30 -9.74 21.35 11.67
CA PRO A 30 -9.37 22.37 10.71
C PRO A 30 -10.57 22.76 9.83
N GLU A 31 -10.73 24.06 9.60
CA GLU A 31 -11.82 24.63 8.79
C GLU A 31 -11.42 24.83 7.30
N SER A 32 -10.12 24.76 7.01
CA SER A 32 -9.60 24.96 5.64
C SER A 32 -8.48 23.96 5.31
N VAL A 33 -8.21 23.76 4.00
CA VAL A 33 -7.12 22.89 3.57
C VAL A 33 -5.77 23.41 4.07
N GLY A 34 -5.57 24.72 4.12
CA GLY A 34 -4.35 25.33 4.67
C GLY A 34 -4.15 25.11 6.16
N GLU A 35 -5.22 25.00 6.95
CA GLU A 35 -5.14 24.63 8.37
C GLU A 35 -4.96 23.12 8.57
N TRP A 36 -5.40 22.32 7.61
CA TRP A 36 -5.25 20.85 7.61
C TRP A 36 -3.85 20.42 7.18
N ALA A 37 -3.21 21.18 6.28
CA ALA A 37 -1.84 20.97 5.83
C ALA A 37 -0.85 21.23 6.98
N ASP A 38 0.20 20.40 7.10
CA ASP A 38 1.21 20.57 8.13
C ASP A 38 2.16 21.72 7.78
N ASP A 39 2.10 22.80 8.58
CA ASP A 39 2.90 24.03 8.35
C ASP A 39 2.81 24.57 6.91
N GLY A 40 1.64 24.46 6.27
CA GLY A 40 1.41 24.86 4.87
C GLY A 40 1.96 23.89 3.82
N SER A 41 2.40 22.72 4.23
CA SER A 41 2.87 21.65 3.34
C SER A 41 1.89 20.48 3.33
N ILE A 42 1.60 19.94 2.14
CA ILE A 42 0.92 18.66 1.97
C ILE A 42 1.98 17.66 1.52
N GLU A 43 2.26 16.66 2.34
CA GLU A 43 3.09 15.54 1.96
C GLU A 43 2.23 14.49 1.25
N PHE A 44 2.63 14.09 0.02
CA PHE A 44 1.87 13.20 -0.84
C PHE A 44 2.63 11.87 -1.05
N GLY A 45 2.14 10.78 -0.49
CA GLY A 45 2.74 9.45 -0.59
C GLY A 45 2.66 8.88 -2.01
N LEU A 46 3.79 8.48 -2.54
CA LEU A 46 3.93 7.85 -3.86
C LEU A 46 4.53 6.45 -3.69
N PRO A 47 3.79 5.38 -4.03
CA PRO A 47 4.34 4.01 -4.01
C PRO A 47 5.35 3.80 -5.15
N PRO A 48 6.26 2.83 -5.04
CA PRO A 48 7.31 2.60 -6.03
C PRO A 48 6.81 1.78 -7.24
N PHE A 49 5.69 2.17 -7.86
CA PHE A 49 5.16 1.42 -9.02
C PHE A 49 5.94 1.66 -10.31
N GLN A 50 6.75 2.71 -10.35
CA GLN A 50 7.71 3.00 -11.42
C GLN A 50 8.89 3.82 -10.86
N ASP A 51 9.83 4.19 -11.73
CA ASP A 51 11.02 4.96 -11.35
C ASP A 51 10.69 6.29 -10.66
N ALA A 52 11.47 6.64 -9.62
CA ALA A 52 11.26 7.81 -8.76
C ALA A 52 11.27 9.14 -9.51
N GLU A 53 12.20 9.29 -10.44
CA GLU A 53 12.38 10.53 -11.21
C GLU A 53 11.16 10.72 -12.13
N GLN A 54 10.71 9.65 -12.78
CA GLN A 54 9.51 9.68 -13.62
C GLN A 54 8.25 10.04 -12.83
N LEU A 55 8.05 9.45 -11.64
CA LEU A 55 6.92 9.78 -10.78
C LEU A 55 6.90 11.25 -10.38
N ASN A 56 8.05 11.77 -9.95
CA ASN A 56 8.16 13.18 -9.58
C ASN A 56 7.89 14.11 -10.77
N GLU A 57 8.38 13.79 -11.97
CA GLU A 57 8.10 14.58 -13.18
C GLU A 57 6.61 14.56 -13.54
N GLN A 58 5.95 13.42 -13.40
CA GLN A 58 4.52 13.27 -13.70
C GLN A 58 3.64 14.04 -12.71
N TYR A 59 3.96 13.96 -11.42
CA TYR A 59 3.13 14.57 -10.37
C TYR A 59 3.45 16.04 -10.10
N ALA A 60 4.63 16.55 -10.45
CA ALA A 60 5.02 17.94 -10.15
C ALA A 60 3.99 18.98 -10.63
N PRO A 61 3.43 18.93 -11.86
CA PRO A 61 2.41 19.89 -12.29
C PRO A 61 1.08 19.74 -11.53
N VAL A 62 0.72 18.53 -11.10
CA VAL A 62 -0.46 18.26 -10.26
C VAL A 62 -0.26 18.86 -8.88
N PHE A 63 0.94 18.72 -8.31
CA PHE A 63 1.28 19.29 -7.00
C PHE A 63 1.27 20.83 -7.02
N GLU A 64 1.81 21.46 -8.06
CA GLU A 64 1.70 22.91 -8.26
C GLU A 64 0.23 23.35 -8.37
N TRP A 65 -0.56 22.61 -9.16
CA TRP A 65 -2.00 22.87 -9.28
C TRP A 65 -2.71 22.76 -7.93
N LEU A 66 -2.45 21.74 -7.12
CA LEU A 66 -3.03 21.59 -5.79
C LEU A 66 -2.64 22.73 -4.86
N ALA A 67 -1.35 23.07 -4.78
CA ALA A 67 -0.84 24.13 -3.91
C ALA A 67 -1.46 25.50 -4.27
N ASP A 68 -1.52 25.84 -5.53
CA ASP A 68 -2.11 27.11 -6.02
C ASP A 68 -3.63 27.19 -5.75
N GLY A 69 -4.27 26.09 -5.37
CA GLY A 69 -5.72 26.03 -5.19
C GLY A 69 -6.22 26.45 -3.82
N PHE A 70 -5.35 26.52 -2.83
CA PHE A 70 -5.78 26.66 -1.44
C PHE A 70 -4.96 27.72 -0.71
N ASP A 71 -5.68 28.68 -0.09
CA ASP A 71 -5.05 29.65 0.78
C ASP A 71 -4.39 28.95 1.99
N GLY A 72 -3.14 29.28 2.27
CA GLY A 72 -2.37 28.69 3.37
C GLY A 72 -1.68 27.36 3.04
N VAL A 73 -1.76 26.88 1.79
CA VAL A 73 -0.93 25.80 1.26
C VAL A 73 0.21 26.42 0.45
N ASP A 74 1.44 26.28 0.97
CA ASP A 74 2.63 26.82 0.31
C ASP A 74 3.22 25.82 -0.70
N THR A 75 3.04 24.51 -0.44
CA THR A 75 3.63 23.45 -1.28
C THR A 75 2.92 22.11 -1.11
N VAL A 76 2.93 21.32 -2.17
CA VAL A 76 2.63 19.89 -2.13
C VAL A 76 3.88 19.14 -2.57
N LYS A 77 4.30 18.13 -1.81
CA LYS A 77 5.55 17.38 -2.06
C LYS A 77 5.30 15.89 -2.18
N GLY A 78 5.79 15.30 -3.23
CA GLY A 78 5.84 13.84 -3.37
C GLY A 78 6.85 13.23 -2.38
N VAL A 79 6.38 12.27 -1.59
CA VAL A 79 7.19 11.44 -0.70
C VAL A 79 7.19 10.04 -1.28
N GLN A 80 8.29 9.68 -1.94
CA GLN A 80 8.42 8.34 -2.46
C GLN A 80 8.80 7.37 -1.36
N THR A 81 8.04 6.29 -1.26
CA THR A 81 8.28 5.22 -0.30
C THR A 81 9.07 4.06 -0.92
N THR A 82 9.58 3.17 -0.08
CA THR A 82 10.39 2.03 -0.52
C THR A 82 9.56 0.78 -0.85
N SER A 83 8.29 0.75 -0.44
CA SER A 83 7.35 -0.34 -0.67
C SER A 83 5.91 0.17 -0.65
N TYR A 84 5.00 -0.65 -1.12
CA TYR A 84 3.56 -0.36 -1.06
C TYR A 84 3.06 -0.31 0.39
N SER A 85 3.55 -1.18 1.28
CA SER A 85 3.23 -1.14 2.72
C SER A 85 3.67 0.18 3.37
N ALA A 86 4.88 0.65 3.09
CA ALA A 86 5.37 1.92 3.61
C ALA A 86 4.50 3.12 3.17
N THR A 87 3.86 3.07 1.99
CA THR A 87 2.96 4.14 1.55
C THR A 87 1.68 4.14 2.39
N VAL A 88 1.06 2.98 2.59
CA VAL A 88 -0.17 2.91 3.40
C VAL A 88 0.09 3.26 4.86
N GLU A 89 1.17 2.76 5.45
CA GLU A 89 1.56 3.12 6.81
C GLU A 89 1.77 4.63 6.97
N SER A 90 2.37 5.28 5.98
CA SER A 90 2.61 6.72 5.99
C SER A 90 1.30 7.51 6.04
N VAL A 91 0.31 7.17 5.21
CA VAL A 91 -0.98 7.90 5.17
C VAL A 91 -1.88 7.55 6.35
N VAL A 92 -1.94 6.28 6.77
CA VAL A 92 -2.75 5.83 7.92
C VAL A 92 -2.26 6.49 9.20
N ASN A 93 -0.95 6.59 9.41
CA ASN A 93 -0.35 7.25 10.57
C ASN A 93 -0.25 8.77 10.45
N GLY A 94 -0.72 9.36 9.33
CA GLY A 94 -0.74 10.80 9.12
C GLY A 94 0.64 11.44 8.90
N HIS A 95 1.63 10.65 8.47
CA HIS A 95 2.94 11.16 8.04
C HIS A 95 2.88 11.77 6.64
N THR A 96 1.90 11.36 5.84
CA THR A 96 1.50 12.02 4.62
C THR A 96 0.02 12.38 4.69
N GLU A 97 -0.35 13.55 4.20
CA GLU A 97 -1.74 14.02 4.18
C GLU A 97 -2.56 13.32 3.12
N MET A 98 -1.92 13.04 1.99
CA MET A 98 -2.51 12.38 0.84
C MET A 98 -1.60 11.26 0.35
N ALA A 99 -2.15 10.35 -0.43
CA ALA A 99 -1.36 9.34 -1.13
C ALA A 99 -2.05 8.88 -2.41
N ASN A 100 -1.27 8.35 -3.35
CA ASN A 100 -1.77 7.46 -4.39
C ASN A 100 -1.61 6.02 -3.87
N LEU A 101 -2.69 5.28 -3.77
CA LEU A 101 -2.66 3.89 -3.28
C LEU A 101 -3.05 2.93 -4.40
N SER A 102 -2.46 1.76 -4.42
CA SER A 102 -3.00 0.69 -5.28
C SER A 102 -4.42 0.33 -4.81
N PRO A 103 -5.29 -0.15 -5.71
CA PRO A 103 -6.67 -0.52 -5.37
C PRO A 103 -6.78 -1.45 -4.16
N ILE A 104 -5.92 -2.47 -4.06
CA ILE A 104 -5.94 -3.39 -2.92
C ILE A 104 -5.61 -2.68 -1.61
N ILE A 105 -4.57 -1.83 -1.58
CA ILE A 105 -4.20 -1.11 -0.37
C ILE A 105 -5.30 -0.15 0.04
N SER A 106 -5.95 0.52 -0.91
CA SER A 106 -7.03 1.45 -0.60
C SER A 106 -8.25 0.75 0.03
N VAL A 107 -8.54 -0.48 -0.41
CA VAL A 107 -9.60 -1.32 0.19
C VAL A 107 -9.26 -1.67 1.63
N LEU A 108 -8.01 -2.08 1.89
CA LEU A 108 -7.54 -2.42 3.23
C LEU A 108 -7.51 -1.19 4.14
N ALA A 109 -6.91 -0.08 3.68
CA ALA A 109 -6.78 1.16 4.45
C ALA A 109 -8.13 1.85 4.76
N ALA A 110 -9.21 1.48 4.05
CA ALA A 110 -10.55 2.00 4.32
C ALA A 110 -11.04 1.62 5.73
N GLU A 111 -10.60 0.50 6.29
CA GLU A 111 -10.92 0.08 7.66
C GLU A 111 -10.28 1.00 8.71
N ASP A 112 -9.14 1.60 8.40
CA ASP A 112 -8.43 2.60 9.22
C ASP A 112 -8.93 4.03 8.97
N GLY A 113 -9.99 4.21 8.18
CA GLY A 113 -10.61 5.50 7.94
C GLY A 113 -9.96 6.31 6.81
N VAL A 114 -9.12 5.69 5.99
CA VAL A 114 -8.63 6.28 4.73
C VAL A 114 -9.74 6.20 3.69
N ASN A 115 -10.10 7.35 3.10
CA ASN A 115 -11.16 7.42 2.12
C ASN A 115 -10.64 7.83 0.75
N PRO A 116 -11.06 7.14 -0.33
CA PRO A 116 -10.77 7.59 -1.69
C PRO A 116 -11.42 8.95 -1.97
N LEU A 117 -10.64 9.87 -2.53
CA LEU A 117 -11.10 11.18 -2.97
C LEU A 117 -11.53 11.16 -4.44
N VAL A 118 -10.66 10.64 -5.29
CA VAL A 118 -10.84 10.53 -6.74
C VAL A 118 -10.19 9.26 -7.26
N ILE A 119 -10.60 8.82 -8.43
CA ILE A 119 -10.00 7.70 -9.18
C ILE A 119 -9.29 8.21 -10.42
N ASN A 120 -8.18 7.62 -10.77
CA ASN A 120 -7.47 7.88 -12.03
C ASN A 120 -8.28 7.37 -13.23
N TRP A 121 -8.24 8.11 -14.32
CA TRP A 121 -8.74 7.69 -15.64
C TRP A 121 -7.59 7.73 -16.64
N SER A 122 -7.44 6.68 -17.42
CA SER A 122 -6.38 6.57 -18.40
C SER A 122 -6.92 5.93 -19.69
N HIS A 123 -6.55 6.47 -20.84
CA HIS A 123 -7.01 6.00 -22.16
C HIS A 123 -8.53 5.90 -22.28
N GLY A 124 -9.26 6.81 -21.60
CA GLY A 124 -10.73 6.87 -21.61
C GLY A 124 -11.42 5.82 -20.75
N ALA A 125 -10.69 5.09 -19.89
CA ALA A 125 -11.21 4.08 -18.96
C ALA A 125 -10.86 4.42 -17.50
N ASP A 126 -11.64 3.89 -16.58
CA ASP A 126 -11.45 3.94 -15.13
C ASP A 126 -10.88 2.64 -14.56
N SER A 127 -10.45 1.74 -15.44
CA SER A 127 -9.95 0.42 -15.09
C SER A 127 -8.82 -0.02 -16.04
N TYR A 128 -7.99 -0.92 -15.55
CA TYR A 128 -6.87 -1.54 -16.23
C TYR A 128 -6.83 -3.04 -15.92
N TYR A 129 -5.82 -3.76 -16.40
CA TYR A 129 -5.75 -5.20 -16.27
C TYR A 129 -4.40 -5.66 -15.72
N SER A 130 -4.39 -6.80 -15.04
CA SER A 130 -3.17 -7.54 -14.74
C SER A 130 -2.86 -8.48 -15.90
N TYR A 131 -1.63 -8.45 -16.38
CA TYR A 131 -1.12 -9.39 -17.37
C TYR A 131 -0.12 -10.34 -16.72
N ILE A 132 -0.20 -11.62 -17.10
CA ILE A 132 0.88 -12.59 -16.98
C ILE A 132 1.41 -12.83 -18.38
N ALA A 133 2.71 -12.64 -18.59
CA ALA A 133 3.37 -12.73 -19.88
C ALA A 133 4.62 -13.61 -19.82
N THR A 134 5.03 -14.14 -20.97
CA THR A 134 6.23 -14.96 -21.14
C THR A 134 6.91 -14.64 -22.48
N HIS A 135 8.04 -15.27 -22.77
CA HIS A 135 8.65 -15.22 -24.10
C HIS A 135 7.85 -16.04 -25.10
N ALA A 136 7.72 -15.54 -26.32
CA ALA A 136 7.02 -16.21 -27.43
C ALA A 136 7.60 -17.60 -27.80
N GLU A 137 8.86 -17.86 -27.44
CA GLU A 137 9.52 -19.14 -27.63
C GLU A 137 9.43 -20.09 -26.43
N SER A 138 8.75 -19.66 -25.33
CA SER A 138 8.52 -20.45 -24.12
C SER A 138 7.51 -21.57 -24.37
N ASP A 139 7.58 -22.63 -23.58
CA ASP A 139 6.57 -23.70 -23.52
C ASP A 139 5.36 -23.33 -22.59
N ILE A 140 5.28 -22.08 -22.08
CA ILE A 140 4.20 -21.59 -21.22
C ILE A 140 3.10 -20.99 -22.12
N ASP A 141 2.07 -21.78 -22.40
CA ASP A 141 0.91 -21.36 -23.21
C ASP A 141 -0.33 -21.03 -22.37
N ALA A 142 -0.37 -21.48 -21.12
CA ALA A 142 -1.49 -21.30 -20.19
C ALA A 142 -1.00 -21.16 -18.74
N LEU A 143 -1.87 -20.66 -17.85
CA LEU A 143 -1.53 -20.44 -16.42
C LEU A 143 -1.05 -21.72 -15.70
N GLY A 144 -1.58 -22.89 -16.07
CA GLY A 144 -1.16 -24.16 -15.49
C GLY A 144 0.29 -24.55 -15.82
N ASP A 145 0.86 -24.01 -16.90
CA ASP A 145 2.24 -24.30 -17.33
C ASP A 145 3.27 -23.51 -16.51
N ILE A 146 2.80 -22.59 -15.66
CA ILE A 146 3.64 -21.83 -14.70
C ILE A 146 4.22 -22.74 -13.60
N ALA A 147 3.67 -23.92 -13.39
CA ALA A 147 4.18 -24.85 -12.40
C ALA A 147 5.67 -25.17 -12.61
N GLY A 148 6.49 -24.97 -11.57
CA GLY A 148 7.94 -25.18 -11.60
C GLY A 148 8.75 -24.04 -12.23
N SER A 149 8.10 -22.93 -12.61
CA SER A 149 8.74 -21.76 -13.22
C SER A 149 9.09 -20.69 -12.17
N THR A 150 9.92 -19.74 -12.58
CA THR A 150 10.15 -18.49 -11.80
C THR A 150 9.36 -17.35 -12.44
N VAL A 151 8.54 -16.66 -11.64
CA VAL A 151 7.69 -15.56 -12.09
C VAL A 151 8.17 -14.25 -11.42
N ALA A 152 8.51 -13.26 -12.22
CA ALA A 152 8.70 -11.90 -11.67
C ALA A 152 7.33 -11.29 -11.34
N MET A 153 7.19 -10.78 -10.13
CA MET A 153 6.02 -10.03 -9.67
C MET A 153 6.48 -8.70 -9.06
N VAL A 154 5.58 -7.72 -8.95
CA VAL A 154 5.93 -6.37 -8.51
C VAL A 154 6.16 -6.32 -7.00
N ASP A 155 5.08 -6.50 -6.25
CA ASP A 155 5.02 -6.39 -4.78
C ASP A 155 3.76 -7.15 -4.32
N PRO A 156 3.76 -7.81 -3.16
CA PRO A 156 2.57 -8.51 -2.65
C PRO A 156 1.30 -7.66 -2.60
N LEU A 157 1.44 -6.34 -2.40
CA LEU A 157 0.37 -5.36 -2.30
C LEU A 157 0.12 -4.55 -3.59
N SER A 158 0.79 -4.90 -4.68
CA SER A 158 0.43 -4.41 -6.00
C SER A 158 -0.81 -5.15 -6.51
N SER A 159 -1.87 -4.43 -6.87
CA SER A 159 -3.09 -5.07 -7.40
C SER A 159 -2.78 -5.89 -8.64
N SER A 160 -2.24 -5.28 -9.70
CA SER A 160 -2.00 -5.97 -10.98
C SER A 160 -0.66 -6.70 -11.07
N GLY A 161 0.29 -6.41 -10.19
CA GLY A 161 1.60 -7.05 -10.21
C GLY A 161 1.85 -8.04 -9.07
N GLY A 162 0.88 -8.24 -8.18
CA GLY A 162 0.99 -9.12 -7.03
C GLY A 162 -0.29 -9.89 -6.75
N LEU A 163 -1.37 -9.21 -6.33
CA LEU A 163 -2.60 -9.86 -5.88
C LEU A 163 -3.34 -10.58 -7.03
N PHE A 164 -3.71 -9.85 -8.08
CA PHE A 164 -4.49 -10.41 -9.18
C PHE A 164 -3.77 -11.54 -9.94
N PRO A 165 -2.46 -11.44 -10.25
CA PRO A 165 -1.76 -12.58 -10.86
C PRO A 165 -1.77 -13.83 -9.97
N ARG A 166 -1.59 -13.69 -8.66
CA ARG A 166 -1.67 -14.82 -7.73
C ARG A 166 -3.08 -15.39 -7.66
N TYR A 167 -4.09 -14.54 -7.64
CA TYR A 167 -5.50 -14.94 -7.73
C TYR A 167 -5.78 -15.75 -9.01
N MET A 168 -5.34 -15.26 -10.18
CA MET A 168 -5.50 -15.99 -11.45
C MET A 168 -4.81 -17.36 -11.44
N LEU A 169 -3.61 -17.45 -10.86
CA LEU A 169 -2.86 -18.72 -10.74
C LEU A 169 -3.57 -19.68 -9.77
N THR A 170 -4.13 -19.16 -8.66
CA THR A 170 -4.95 -19.95 -7.73
C THR A 170 -6.20 -20.50 -8.42
N GLN A 171 -6.91 -19.67 -9.21
CA GLN A 171 -8.07 -20.12 -9.98
C GLN A 171 -7.71 -21.15 -11.06
N ALA A 172 -6.47 -21.13 -11.56
CA ALA A 172 -5.94 -22.16 -12.47
C ALA A 172 -5.52 -23.46 -11.75
N GLY A 173 -5.63 -23.52 -10.42
CA GLY A 173 -5.38 -24.70 -9.60
C GLY A 173 -3.96 -24.82 -9.07
N LEU A 174 -3.15 -23.76 -9.14
CA LEU A 174 -1.81 -23.69 -8.57
C LEU A 174 -1.87 -23.16 -7.12
N ASP A 175 -0.98 -23.65 -6.26
CA ASP A 175 -0.72 -23.00 -4.96
C ASP A 175 0.10 -21.74 -5.19
N ALA A 176 -0.56 -20.58 -5.11
CA ALA A 176 0.06 -19.27 -5.32
C ALA A 176 0.52 -18.60 -4.00
N GLY A 177 0.47 -19.31 -2.87
CA GLY A 177 0.87 -18.80 -1.56
C GLY A 177 -0.04 -17.66 -1.05
N THR A 178 0.41 -16.93 -0.05
CA THR A 178 -0.27 -15.75 0.54
C THR A 178 0.61 -14.50 0.42
N VAL A 179 0.14 -13.34 0.85
CA VAL A 179 0.98 -12.10 0.86
C VAL A 179 2.30 -12.28 1.62
N ASN A 180 2.32 -13.16 2.63
CA ASN A 180 3.47 -13.41 3.50
C ASN A 180 4.19 -14.74 3.20
N SER A 181 3.74 -15.53 2.23
CA SER A 181 4.35 -16.82 1.90
C SER A 181 4.63 -16.98 0.41
N GLN A 182 5.70 -17.68 0.12
CA GLN A 182 5.99 -18.13 -1.25
C GLN A 182 5.00 -19.22 -1.66
N PRO A 183 4.68 -19.33 -2.98
CA PRO A 183 3.92 -20.45 -3.53
C PRO A 183 4.65 -21.77 -3.36
N ASP A 184 3.90 -22.89 -3.32
CA ASP A 184 4.48 -24.23 -3.37
C ASP A 184 4.72 -24.71 -4.83
N ASP A 185 3.96 -24.21 -5.80
CA ASP A 185 3.99 -24.72 -7.17
C ASP A 185 4.94 -23.96 -8.11
N PHE A 186 5.40 -22.76 -7.75
CA PHE A 186 6.33 -21.94 -8.54
C PHE A 186 7.10 -20.97 -7.64
N ASP A 187 8.17 -20.35 -8.16
CA ASP A 187 8.95 -19.37 -7.40
C ASP A 187 8.55 -17.94 -7.80
N ILE A 188 8.40 -17.04 -6.81
CA ILE A 188 8.20 -15.59 -7.05
C ILE A 188 9.52 -14.85 -6.84
N GLN A 189 9.90 -14.04 -7.84
CA GLN A 189 10.92 -13.02 -7.72
C GLN A 189 10.24 -11.64 -7.63
N TRP A 190 10.28 -11.01 -6.47
CA TRP A 190 9.75 -9.66 -6.27
C TRP A 190 10.66 -8.62 -6.92
N ALA A 191 10.13 -7.88 -7.90
CA ALA A 191 10.87 -6.93 -8.72
C ALA A 191 10.81 -5.48 -8.19
N GLY A 192 9.81 -5.15 -7.35
CA GLY A 192 9.62 -3.84 -6.76
C GLY A 192 8.89 -2.83 -7.65
N GLY A 193 8.83 -3.05 -8.98
CA GLY A 193 8.15 -2.17 -9.93
C GLY A 193 7.67 -2.92 -11.17
N HIS A 194 6.71 -2.37 -11.90
CA HIS A 194 6.15 -3.00 -13.10
C HIS A 194 7.16 -3.04 -14.25
N ASP A 195 7.94 -1.99 -14.42
CA ASP A 195 9.04 -1.91 -15.38
C ASP A 195 10.15 -2.92 -15.06
N ALA A 196 10.48 -3.07 -13.78
CA ALA A 196 11.47 -4.04 -13.32
C ALA A 196 11.00 -5.49 -13.50
N SER A 197 9.71 -5.76 -13.28
CA SER A 197 9.11 -7.08 -13.55
C SER A 197 9.18 -7.46 -15.02
N LEU A 198 8.77 -6.55 -15.91
CA LEU A 198 8.90 -6.76 -17.35
C LEU A 198 10.36 -6.90 -17.78
N ALA A 199 11.26 -6.06 -17.26
CA ALA A 199 12.69 -6.11 -17.59
C ALA A 199 13.34 -7.44 -17.14
N ALA A 200 12.92 -8.03 -16.04
CA ALA A 200 13.39 -9.35 -15.61
C ALA A 200 13.05 -10.43 -16.63
N LEU A 201 11.83 -10.39 -17.20
CA LEU A 201 11.42 -11.30 -18.28
C LEU A 201 12.22 -11.01 -19.55
N GLN A 202 12.26 -9.78 -20.04
CA GLN A 202 12.97 -9.41 -21.27
C GLN A 202 14.45 -9.80 -21.26
N ASN A 203 15.09 -9.75 -20.08
CA ASN A 203 16.49 -10.17 -19.91
C ASN A 203 16.66 -11.68 -19.67
N GLY A 204 15.58 -12.46 -19.67
CA GLY A 204 15.64 -13.92 -19.47
C GLY A 204 16.07 -14.33 -18.05
N HIS A 205 15.81 -13.47 -17.05
CA HIS A 205 16.10 -13.78 -15.63
C HIS A 205 14.99 -14.63 -14.98
N VAL A 206 13.80 -14.62 -15.58
CA VAL A 206 12.61 -15.34 -15.14
C VAL A 206 11.89 -15.94 -16.33
N ASP A 207 11.02 -16.93 -16.10
CA ASP A 207 10.27 -17.64 -17.14
C ASP A 207 8.98 -16.90 -17.52
N ALA A 208 8.38 -16.19 -16.56
CA ALA A 208 7.19 -15.37 -16.76
C ALA A 208 7.27 -14.09 -15.91
N ALA A 209 6.43 -13.11 -16.23
CA ALA A 209 6.32 -11.87 -15.45
C ALA A 209 4.86 -11.43 -15.34
N ALA A 210 4.51 -10.83 -14.19
CA ALA A 210 3.22 -10.22 -13.93
C ALA A 210 3.37 -8.70 -13.75
N TYR A 211 2.51 -7.93 -14.42
CA TYR A 211 2.51 -6.46 -14.40
C TYR A 211 1.17 -5.90 -14.88
N GLY A 212 0.94 -4.59 -14.72
CA GLY A 212 -0.22 -3.91 -15.30
C GLY A 212 -0.11 -3.82 -16.84
N ASP A 213 -1.22 -3.95 -17.54
CA ASP A 213 -1.33 -3.94 -19.01
C ASP A 213 -0.68 -2.71 -19.65
N PHE A 214 -0.68 -1.57 -18.95
CA PHE A 214 0.00 -0.32 -19.36
C PHE A 214 1.52 -0.45 -19.52
N GLN A 215 2.11 -1.53 -19.00
CA GLN A 215 3.55 -1.81 -19.12
C GLN A 215 3.85 -2.80 -20.26
N HIS A 216 2.82 -3.45 -20.86
CA HIS A 216 3.03 -4.44 -21.89
C HIS A 216 3.64 -3.81 -23.16
N PRO A 217 4.75 -4.34 -23.69
CA PRO A 217 5.41 -3.75 -24.85
C PRO A 217 4.54 -3.93 -26.09
N THR A 218 4.35 -2.84 -26.85
CA THR A 218 3.59 -2.85 -28.12
C THR A 218 4.47 -3.14 -29.33
N ASP A 219 5.79 -2.98 -29.19
CA ASP A 219 6.77 -3.06 -30.27
C ASP A 219 7.75 -4.27 -30.11
N ASP A 220 7.44 -5.19 -29.18
CA ASP A 220 8.27 -6.38 -28.89
C ASP A 220 7.45 -7.65 -28.98
N ASP A 221 7.41 -8.25 -30.16
CA ASP A 221 6.69 -9.51 -30.41
C ASP A 221 7.32 -10.72 -29.69
N SER A 222 8.48 -10.57 -29.04
CA SER A 222 9.11 -11.64 -28.27
C SER A 222 8.45 -11.86 -26.91
N ILE A 223 7.66 -10.90 -26.43
CA ILE A 223 6.90 -11.00 -25.18
C ILE A 223 5.42 -11.15 -25.50
N VAL A 224 4.84 -12.25 -25.04
CA VAL A 224 3.44 -12.59 -25.30
C VAL A 224 2.64 -12.70 -24.00
N LYS A 225 1.41 -12.22 -24.04
CA LYS A 225 0.47 -12.34 -22.92
C LYS A 225 -0.07 -13.77 -22.85
N VAL A 226 0.08 -14.42 -21.70
CA VAL A 226 -0.49 -15.74 -21.37
C VAL A 226 -1.90 -15.59 -20.82
N ALA A 227 -2.11 -14.61 -19.93
CA ALA A 227 -3.40 -14.39 -19.30
C ALA A 227 -3.62 -12.90 -18.96
N GLU A 228 -4.90 -12.55 -18.79
CA GLU A 228 -5.41 -11.24 -18.43
C GLU A 228 -6.45 -11.38 -17.32
N SER A 229 -6.42 -10.49 -16.33
CA SER A 229 -7.41 -10.47 -15.26
C SER A 229 -8.76 -9.90 -15.70
N ASP A 230 -9.77 -10.00 -14.84
CA ASP A 230 -10.91 -9.10 -14.87
C ASP A 230 -10.46 -7.63 -14.68
N PRO A 231 -11.29 -6.64 -15.08
CA PRO A 231 -10.95 -5.22 -14.92
C PRO A 231 -10.64 -4.86 -13.47
N ILE A 232 -9.56 -4.14 -13.26
CA ILE A 232 -9.14 -3.60 -11.97
C ILE A 232 -9.41 -2.09 -12.00
N PRO A 233 -10.23 -1.51 -11.10
CA PRO A 233 -10.37 -0.06 -11.00
C PRO A 233 -9.00 0.59 -10.84
N PHE A 234 -8.78 1.76 -11.46
CA PHE A 234 -7.52 2.48 -11.30
C PHE A 234 -7.28 2.93 -9.85
N ASP A 235 -6.05 3.28 -9.57
CA ASP A 235 -5.56 3.75 -8.28
C ASP A 235 -6.33 4.98 -7.82
N PRO A 236 -6.83 5.01 -6.57
CA PRO A 236 -7.40 6.20 -5.98
C PRO A 236 -6.31 7.14 -5.45
N LEU A 237 -6.60 8.44 -5.48
CA LEU A 237 -5.96 9.37 -4.57
C LEU A 237 -6.78 9.41 -3.28
N VAL A 238 -6.10 9.32 -2.14
CA VAL A 238 -6.74 9.25 -0.82
C VAL A 238 -6.26 10.39 0.09
N ALA A 239 -7.03 10.67 1.15
CA ALA A 239 -6.60 11.52 2.26
C ALA A 239 -6.45 10.70 3.54
N LYS A 240 -5.58 11.17 4.44
CA LYS A 240 -5.33 10.55 5.76
C LYS A 240 -6.62 10.42 6.59
N PRO A 241 -6.68 9.48 7.56
CA PRO A 241 -7.82 9.31 8.44
C PRO A 241 -8.24 10.60 9.14
N ASN A 242 -9.52 10.69 9.49
CA ASN A 242 -10.11 11.84 10.19
C ASN A 242 -9.99 13.18 9.44
N THR A 243 -9.71 13.18 8.14
CA THR A 243 -9.81 14.37 7.30
C THR A 243 -11.27 14.85 7.28
N PRO A 244 -11.58 16.11 7.69
CA PRO A 244 -12.95 16.60 7.72
C PRO A 244 -13.63 16.57 6.35
N ASP A 245 -14.93 16.28 6.31
CA ASP A 245 -15.71 16.19 5.06
C ASP A 245 -15.56 17.44 4.18
N ALA A 246 -15.52 18.63 4.78
CA ALA A 246 -15.35 19.89 4.06
C ALA A 246 -13.99 19.96 3.34
N ILE A 247 -12.94 19.44 3.96
CA ILE A 247 -11.61 19.35 3.38
C ILE A 247 -11.58 18.32 2.25
N GLN A 248 -12.17 17.13 2.48
CA GLN A 248 -12.27 16.11 1.44
C GLN A 248 -13.01 16.66 0.21
N GLN A 249 -14.14 17.33 0.39
CA GLN A 249 -14.89 17.93 -0.72
C GLN A 249 -14.08 18.98 -1.48
N ALA A 250 -13.33 19.84 -0.77
CA ALA A 250 -12.47 20.85 -1.41
C ALA A 250 -11.34 20.19 -2.22
N LEU A 251 -10.72 19.14 -1.71
CA LEU A 251 -9.69 18.36 -2.41
C LEU A 251 -10.27 17.65 -3.64
N ILE A 252 -11.43 17.01 -3.51
CA ILE A 252 -12.15 16.34 -4.62
C ILE A 252 -12.46 17.35 -5.71
N GLU A 253 -13.08 18.49 -5.37
CA GLU A 253 -13.41 19.52 -6.36
C GLU A 253 -12.15 20.02 -7.08
N ARG A 254 -11.06 20.25 -6.34
CA ARG A 254 -9.80 20.70 -6.91
C ARG A 254 -9.20 19.68 -7.87
N LEU A 255 -9.16 18.40 -7.48
CA LEU A 255 -8.63 17.28 -8.28
C LEU A 255 -9.46 17.04 -9.54
N LEU A 256 -10.80 17.03 -9.45
CA LEU A 256 -11.69 16.86 -10.60
C LEU A 256 -11.56 17.99 -11.64
N ASN A 257 -11.09 19.17 -11.21
CA ASN A 257 -10.84 20.32 -12.09
C ASN A 257 -9.36 20.46 -12.49
N THR A 258 -8.53 19.43 -12.31
CA THR A 258 -7.13 19.44 -12.77
C THR A 258 -7.08 19.68 -14.27
N PRO A 259 -6.35 20.71 -14.74
CA PRO A 259 -6.29 21.03 -16.17
C PRO A 259 -5.48 19.98 -16.93
N GLU A 260 -5.83 19.71 -18.18
CA GLU A 260 -5.10 18.78 -19.06
C GLU A 260 -3.60 19.07 -19.09
N SER A 261 -3.21 20.37 -19.06
CA SER A 261 -1.79 20.76 -19.05
C SER A 261 -1.00 20.29 -17.82
N ALA A 262 -1.66 20.01 -16.71
CA ALA A 262 -1.01 19.44 -15.52
C ALA A 262 -0.88 17.91 -15.61
N LEU A 263 -1.52 17.28 -16.58
CA LEU A 263 -1.52 15.84 -16.80
C LEU A 263 -0.75 15.41 -18.07
N GLU A 264 -0.17 16.36 -18.83
CA GLU A 264 0.54 16.05 -20.10
C GLU A 264 1.71 15.07 -19.92
N ALA A 265 2.42 15.15 -18.78
CA ALA A 265 3.49 14.21 -18.45
C ALA A 265 2.98 12.94 -17.76
N HIS A 266 1.72 12.93 -17.35
CA HIS A 266 1.11 11.84 -16.62
C HIS A 266 0.54 10.77 -17.56
N ARG A 267 0.38 9.55 -17.06
CA ARG A 267 -0.30 8.47 -17.81
C ARG A 267 -1.82 8.55 -17.73
N ILE A 268 -2.35 9.41 -16.87
CA ILE A 268 -3.79 9.62 -16.69
C ILE A 268 -4.30 10.77 -17.54
N ASP A 269 -5.54 10.66 -18.00
CA ASP A 269 -6.22 11.69 -18.79
C ASP A 269 -6.92 12.72 -17.90
N ARG A 270 -7.42 12.26 -16.77
CA ARG A 270 -8.15 13.06 -15.77
C ARG A 270 -8.33 12.29 -14.47
N PHE A 271 -8.74 12.99 -13.43
CA PHE A 271 -9.33 12.38 -12.24
C PHE A 271 -10.85 12.25 -12.42
N GLY A 272 -11.44 11.22 -11.86
CA GLY A 272 -12.88 10.93 -11.86
C GLY A 272 -13.45 10.79 -10.45
N GLU A 273 -14.76 10.87 -10.32
CA GLU A 273 -15.45 10.59 -9.06
C GLU A 273 -15.34 9.09 -8.74
N VAL A 274 -15.24 8.76 -7.45
CA VAL A 274 -15.34 7.37 -6.96
C VAL A 274 -16.80 7.07 -6.68
N GLU A 275 -17.35 6.08 -7.35
CA GLU A 275 -18.73 5.63 -7.14
C GLU A 275 -18.79 4.57 -6.03
N GLU A 276 -19.96 4.42 -5.43
CA GLU A 276 -20.20 3.33 -4.46
C GLU A 276 -19.97 1.96 -5.14
N GLY A 277 -19.16 1.11 -4.52
CA GLY A 277 -18.84 -0.22 -5.05
C GLY A 277 -17.75 -0.25 -6.11
N THR A 278 -17.11 0.89 -6.46
CA THR A 278 -16.00 0.92 -7.42
C THR A 278 -14.93 -0.12 -7.11
N TYR A 279 -14.58 -0.30 -5.85
CA TYR A 279 -13.53 -1.23 -5.41
C TYR A 279 -14.04 -2.60 -4.90
N ASP A 280 -15.35 -2.91 -5.03
CA ASP A 280 -15.91 -4.21 -4.62
C ASP A 280 -15.24 -5.41 -5.32
N PRO A 281 -14.90 -5.36 -6.62
CA PRO A 281 -14.17 -6.46 -7.26
C PRO A 281 -12.80 -6.73 -6.63
N VAL A 282 -12.10 -5.68 -6.23
CA VAL A 282 -10.79 -5.79 -5.56
C VAL A 282 -10.95 -6.37 -4.16
N ARG A 283 -11.96 -5.93 -3.42
CA ARG A 283 -12.32 -6.46 -2.10
C ARG A 283 -12.60 -7.96 -2.16
N GLY A 284 -13.40 -8.40 -3.15
CA GLY A 284 -13.69 -9.81 -3.34
C GLY A 284 -12.43 -10.66 -3.57
N VAL A 285 -11.49 -10.17 -4.38
CA VAL A 285 -10.21 -10.87 -4.59
C VAL A 285 -9.37 -10.88 -3.32
N ALA A 286 -9.32 -9.76 -2.57
CA ALA A 286 -8.59 -9.69 -1.30
C ALA A 286 -9.14 -10.71 -0.27
N GLU A 287 -10.46 -10.77 -0.12
CA GLU A 287 -11.13 -11.73 0.78
C GLU A 287 -10.83 -13.19 0.39
N GLU A 288 -10.90 -13.53 -0.92
CA GLU A 288 -10.58 -14.88 -1.40
C GLU A 288 -9.11 -15.25 -1.21
N MET A 289 -8.21 -14.28 -1.29
CA MET A 289 -6.76 -14.47 -1.08
C MET A 289 -6.36 -14.34 0.40
N GLY A 290 -7.30 -14.08 1.32
CA GLY A 290 -7.04 -13.94 2.75
C GLY A 290 -6.11 -12.78 3.09
N VAL A 291 -6.24 -11.64 2.38
CA VAL A 291 -5.43 -10.44 2.61
C VAL A 291 -6.16 -9.51 3.56
N GLU A 292 -5.56 -9.27 4.73
CA GLU A 292 -6.05 -8.37 5.78
C GLU A 292 -4.92 -7.40 6.18
N ILE A 293 -5.26 -6.22 6.74
CA ILE A 293 -4.23 -5.24 7.15
C ILE A 293 -3.32 -5.82 8.23
N GLU A 294 -3.88 -6.56 9.19
CA GLU A 294 -3.09 -7.17 10.26
C GLU A 294 -2.05 -8.17 9.72
N THR A 295 -2.26 -8.72 8.53
CA THR A 295 -1.29 -9.62 7.88
C THR A 295 -0.10 -8.87 7.26
N LEU A 296 -0.14 -7.54 7.22
CA LEU A 296 0.91 -6.71 6.63
C LEU A 296 2.00 -6.31 7.63
N ASP A 297 1.77 -6.55 8.94
CA ASP A 297 2.76 -6.26 9.99
C ASP A 297 3.72 -7.45 10.16
N PRO A 298 5.00 -7.33 9.75
CA PRO A 298 5.98 -8.41 9.86
C PRO A 298 6.36 -8.75 11.32
N GLU A 299 5.91 -7.96 12.31
CA GLU A 299 6.17 -8.22 13.73
C GLU A 299 5.08 -9.10 14.40
N SER A 300 3.96 -9.37 13.73
CA SER A 300 2.84 -10.13 14.31
C SER A 300 3.07 -11.66 14.37
N GLU A 301 4.08 -12.21 13.71
CA GLU A 301 4.36 -13.66 13.69
C GLU A 301 5.31 -14.16 14.80
N SER A 302 5.75 -13.33 15.76
CA SER A 302 6.77 -13.74 16.74
C SER A 302 6.26 -14.23 18.10
N ASP A 303 4.95 -14.34 18.35
CA ASP A 303 4.42 -14.62 19.71
C ASP A 303 3.73 -15.97 19.94
N ASP A 304 3.83 -16.97 19.06
CA ASP A 304 3.19 -18.28 19.32
C ASP A 304 4.14 -19.51 19.24
N ASP A 305 5.34 -19.43 19.84
CA ASP A 305 6.08 -20.64 20.23
C ASP A 305 6.91 -20.45 21.52
N SER A 306 6.22 -20.28 22.64
CA SER A 306 6.83 -20.51 23.96
C SER A 306 5.87 -21.15 24.94
N THR A 307 5.58 -22.43 24.74
CA THR A 307 5.05 -23.23 25.84
C THR A 307 5.84 -24.53 26.01
N THR A 308 6.54 -24.55 27.16
CA THR A 308 6.96 -25.74 27.94
C THR A 308 8.11 -26.59 27.40
N ASN A 309 9.30 -26.45 28.03
CA ASN A 309 9.69 -27.50 28.93
C ASN A 309 10.82 -27.07 29.90
N SER A 310 10.45 -26.84 31.16
CA SER A 310 11.38 -26.84 32.29
C SER A 310 11.76 -28.27 32.64
N THR A 311 13.02 -28.62 32.52
CA THR A 311 13.60 -29.66 33.40
C THR A 311 15.03 -29.26 33.75
N SER A 312 15.16 -28.99 35.03
CA SER A 312 16.39 -28.83 35.77
C SER A 312 17.26 -30.08 35.63
N GLU A 313 18.57 -29.91 35.43
CA GLU A 313 19.55 -30.66 36.16
C GLU A 313 20.91 -29.95 36.20
N THR A 314 21.43 -29.95 37.38
CA THR A 314 22.62 -29.33 37.95
C THR A 314 23.93 -30.03 37.59
N ASN A 315 25.01 -29.24 37.69
CA ASN A 315 26.39 -29.61 38.08
C ASN A 315 27.34 -30.02 36.94
N GLU A 316 28.53 -29.60 36.84
CA GLU A 316 29.65 -29.26 37.70
C GLU A 316 30.82 -28.70 36.90
N SER A 317 31.54 -27.83 37.56
CA SER A 317 32.86 -27.30 37.34
C SER A 317 33.92 -28.28 36.79
N THR A 318 34.74 -27.83 35.84
CA THR A 318 36.20 -27.93 36.01
C THR A 318 36.98 -26.99 35.08
N THR A 319 37.80 -26.19 35.71
CA THR A 319 38.92 -25.41 35.21
C THR A 319 39.94 -26.26 34.42
N ASN A 320 40.48 -25.73 33.32
CA ASN A 320 41.95 -25.60 33.27
C ASN A 320 42.42 -24.65 32.15
N ALA A 321 43.40 -23.90 32.54
CA ALA A 321 44.19 -22.93 31.80
C ALA A 321 45.28 -23.60 30.95
N SER A 322 45.77 -22.85 29.95
CA SER A 322 47.16 -22.61 29.60
C SER A 322 47.34 -22.49 28.08
N THR A 323 47.66 -21.35 27.63
CA THR A 323 48.96 -20.72 27.33
C THR A 323 49.50 -20.97 25.93
N SER A 324 49.62 -19.81 25.22
CA SER A 324 50.78 -19.36 24.41
C SER A 324 51.17 -20.18 23.17
N THR A 325 51.53 -19.60 22.10
CA THR A 325 52.48 -18.66 21.56
C THR A 325 52.44 -18.76 20.06
N ASN A 326 52.33 -17.67 19.35
CA ASN A 326 53.34 -16.90 18.64
C ASN A 326 53.98 -17.50 17.37
N GLU A 327 54.15 -16.59 16.42
CA GLU A 327 55.06 -16.49 15.27
C GLU A 327 54.55 -17.03 13.93
N SER A 328 54.24 -16.13 13.01
CA SER A 328 55.05 -15.32 12.06
C SER A 328 55.63 -16.09 10.86
N ASP A 329 55.52 -15.42 9.70
CA ASP A 329 56.29 -15.50 8.46
C ASP A 329 55.88 -16.50 7.36
N THR A 330 55.41 -16.05 6.29
CA THR A 330 55.97 -15.46 5.06
C THR A 330 54.85 -14.99 4.12
#